data_79845a3c832e518973fb8f286f641c91
#
_entry.id   79845a3c832e518973fb8f286f641c91
#
_cell.length_a   1.000
_cell.length_b   1.000
_cell.length_c   1.000
_cell.angle_alpha   90.00
_cell.angle_beta   90.00
_cell.angle_gamma   90.00
#
_symmetry.space_group_name_H-M   'P 1'
#
loop_
_entity.id
_entity.type
_entity.pdbx_description
1 polymer ?
#
loop_
_entity_poly.entity_id
_entity_poly.type
_entity_poly.pdbx_seq_one_letter_code
_entity_poly.pdbx_strand_id
1 'polypeptide(L)'
;MAIRLIRSMYFAIISKQRNGKEDFNMSKYLVVVDMQKDFIDGSLGTKEAQTIVPKVIEKVAEFKGPVMFTRDTHEENYLETQEGQNLPVEHCIRGTEGWELQPELNEYALKNHCLIFDKPTFGSTSLAGCVSGIARMAPIDQIELIGLCTDICVISNAILLKTALPDTEIIVDASCCAGVTPQSHKNALEAMKMCQITIVGE
;
A
#
# COMPACT_ATOMS: atom_id res chain seq x y z
N MET A 1 10.15 20.60 11.39
CA MET A 1 11.23 19.82 10.72
C MET A 1 10.69 18.93 9.60
N ALA A 2 9.59 18.24 9.79
CA ALA A 2 8.96 17.33 8.78
C ALA A 2 8.59 18.02 7.44
N ILE A 3 8.04 19.22 7.46
CA ILE A 3 7.62 19.96 6.24
C ILE A 3 8.79 20.32 5.31
N ARG A 4 10.00 20.55 5.87
CA ARG A 4 11.21 20.83 5.06
C ARG A 4 11.76 19.57 4.39
N LEU A 5 11.69 18.40 5.04
CA LEU A 5 12.09 17.13 4.44
C LEU A 5 11.16 16.74 3.30
N ILE A 6 9.84 16.87 3.49
CA ILE A 6 8.83 16.60 2.46
C ILE A 6 9.08 17.52 1.24
N ARG A 7 9.37 18.81 1.43
CA ARG A 7 9.71 19.73 0.33
C ARG A 7 11.00 19.34 -0.41
N SER A 8 12.04 18.87 0.31
CA SER A 8 13.32 18.51 -0.30
C SER A 8 13.21 17.21 -1.12
N MET A 9 12.51 16.21 -0.61
CA MET A 9 12.23 14.97 -1.34
C MET A 9 11.32 15.22 -2.55
N TYR A 10 10.36 16.13 -2.42
CA TYR A 10 9.47 16.58 -3.49
C TYR A 10 10.24 17.20 -4.67
N PHE A 11 11.21 18.07 -4.37
CA PHE A 11 12.04 18.71 -5.42
C PHE A 11 12.90 17.69 -6.15
N ALA A 12 13.37 16.63 -5.47
CA ALA A 12 14.16 15.57 -6.09
C ALA A 12 13.32 14.68 -7.04
N ILE A 13 12.05 14.40 -6.69
CA ILE A 13 11.14 13.63 -7.53
C ILE A 13 10.75 14.43 -8.78
N ILE A 14 10.43 15.72 -8.63
CA ILE A 14 10.02 16.58 -9.76
C ILE A 14 11.21 16.95 -10.66
N SER A 15 12.42 17.16 -10.13
CA SER A 15 13.58 17.53 -10.94
C SER A 15 14.07 16.39 -11.83
N LYS A 16 13.81 15.13 -11.46
CA LYS A 16 14.16 13.97 -12.29
C LYS A 16 13.24 13.79 -13.51
N GLN A 17 12.03 14.38 -13.49
CA GLN A 17 11.05 14.29 -14.57
C GLN A 17 11.14 15.40 -15.63
N ARG A 18 11.95 16.47 -15.41
CA ARG A 18 11.99 17.66 -16.29
C ARG A 18 12.99 17.64 -17.43
N ASN A 19 13.77 16.58 -17.60
CA ASN A 19 14.75 16.49 -18.69
C ASN A 19 14.38 15.43 -19.73
N GLY A 20 13.51 15.75 -20.67
CA GLY A 20 13.31 14.95 -21.90
C GLY A 20 11.89 15.05 -22.44
N LYS A 21 11.77 15.53 -23.66
CA LYS A 21 10.67 15.52 -24.62
C LYS A 21 9.32 14.95 -24.18
N GLU A 22 8.26 15.70 -24.48
CA GLU A 22 6.85 15.41 -24.32
C GLU A 22 6.43 14.03 -24.87
N ASP A 23 6.65 12.97 -24.11
CA ASP A 23 5.74 11.86 -24.07
C ASP A 23 4.77 12.17 -22.92
N PHE A 24 3.47 12.10 -23.20
CA PHE A 24 2.39 12.14 -22.20
C PHE A 24 2.58 10.94 -21.26
N ASN A 25 3.53 11.02 -20.37
CA ASN A 25 3.84 9.95 -19.44
C ASN A 25 2.85 10.10 -18.28
N MET A 26 1.83 9.24 -18.26
CA MET A 26 0.82 9.17 -17.19
C MET A 26 1.53 9.15 -15.83
N SER A 27 1.10 10.03 -14.93
CA SER A 27 1.62 10.09 -13.55
C SER A 27 1.02 8.93 -12.74
N LYS A 28 1.78 7.82 -12.66
CA LYS A 28 1.34 6.58 -12.00
C LYS A 28 2.08 6.36 -10.70
N TYR A 29 1.36 5.91 -9.69
CA TYR A 29 1.89 5.57 -8.37
C TYR A 29 1.54 4.12 -8.03
N LEU A 30 2.43 3.44 -7.32
CA LEU A 30 2.19 2.11 -6.76
C LEU A 30 2.14 2.20 -5.24
N VAL A 31 1.13 1.61 -4.64
CA VAL A 31 0.99 1.45 -3.19
C VAL A 31 1.06 -0.04 -2.84
N VAL A 32 2.09 -0.41 -2.10
CA VAL A 32 2.30 -1.76 -1.58
C VAL A 32 1.75 -1.80 -0.16
N VAL A 33 0.66 -2.53 0.02
CA VAL A 33 -0.09 -2.55 1.27
C VAL A 33 0.37 -3.72 2.13
N ASP A 34 0.91 -3.42 3.31
CA ASP A 34 1.17 -4.30 4.44
C ASP A 34 1.85 -5.65 4.08
N MET A 35 2.82 -5.63 3.19
CA MET A 35 3.62 -6.81 2.87
C MET A 35 4.63 -7.12 3.97
N GLN A 36 4.10 -7.38 5.18
CA GLN A 36 4.84 -7.62 6.42
C GLN A 36 4.93 -9.12 6.73
N LYS A 37 5.94 -9.51 7.50
CA LYS A 37 6.21 -10.93 7.80
C LYS A 37 5.05 -11.59 8.54
N ASP A 38 4.38 -10.88 9.48
CA ASP A 38 3.25 -11.45 10.22
C ASP A 38 2.06 -11.82 9.31
N PHE A 39 1.83 -11.09 8.24
CA PHE A 39 0.76 -11.39 7.27
C PHE A 39 1.18 -12.40 6.21
N ILE A 40 2.48 -12.64 5.99
CA ILE A 40 2.98 -13.56 4.95
C ILE A 40 3.15 -14.96 5.53
N ASP A 41 4.00 -15.10 6.53
CA ASP A 41 4.40 -16.38 7.12
C ASP A 41 4.48 -16.38 8.65
N GLY A 42 4.18 -15.24 9.30
CA GLY A 42 4.13 -15.09 10.75
C GLY A 42 2.77 -15.40 11.37
N SER A 43 2.38 -14.64 12.40
CA SER A 43 1.22 -14.95 13.27
C SER A 43 -0.13 -15.00 12.54
N LEU A 44 -0.29 -14.24 11.46
CA LEU A 44 -1.49 -14.21 10.60
C LEU A 44 -1.18 -14.68 9.17
N GLY A 45 -0.06 -15.37 8.96
CA GLY A 45 0.39 -15.83 7.67
C GLY A 45 -0.55 -16.83 7.01
N THR A 46 -0.69 -16.75 5.68
CA THR A 46 -1.50 -17.68 4.89
C THR A 46 -0.71 -18.21 3.69
N LYS A 47 -1.15 -19.35 3.13
CA LYS A 47 -0.56 -19.87 1.88
C LYS A 47 -0.80 -18.94 0.70
N GLU A 48 -1.97 -18.32 0.66
CA GLU A 48 -2.36 -17.35 -0.34
C GLU A 48 -1.43 -16.12 -0.31
N ALA A 49 -1.14 -15.60 0.89
CA ALA A 49 -0.20 -14.49 1.08
C ALA A 49 1.22 -14.84 0.61
N GLN A 50 1.71 -16.03 0.95
CA GLN A 50 3.04 -16.48 0.50
C GLN A 50 3.11 -16.62 -1.03
N THR A 51 2.02 -17.03 -1.68
CA THR A 51 1.97 -17.23 -3.14
C THR A 51 2.13 -15.94 -3.92
N ILE A 52 1.67 -14.81 -3.39
CA ILE A 52 1.76 -13.53 -4.10
C ILE A 52 3.12 -12.83 -3.94
N VAL A 53 3.94 -13.20 -2.96
CA VAL A 53 5.22 -12.53 -2.66
C VAL A 53 6.10 -12.37 -3.89
N PRO A 54 6.40 -13.43 -4.70
CA PRO A 54 7.24 -13.26 -5.87
C PRO A 54 6.67 -12.26 -6.90
N LYS A 55 5.35 -12.27 -7.10
CA LYS A 55 4.67 -11.37 -8.04
C LYS A 55 4.72 -9.92 -7.56
N VAL A 56 4.55 -9.69 -6.25
CA VAL A 56 4.67 -8.35 -5.65
C VAL A 56 6.09 -7.82 -5.80
N ILE A 57 7.12 -8.64 -5.56
CA ILE A 57 8.52 -8.25 -5.74
C ILE A 57 8.81 -7.87 -7.19
N GLU A 58 8.39 -8.71 -8.14
CA GLU A 58 8.54 -8.44 -9.57
C GLU A 58 7.84 -7.16 -9.98
N LYS A 59 6.58 -6.98 -9.58
CA LYS A 59 5.78 -5.78 -9.85
C LYS A 59 6.47 -4.51 -9.33
N VAL A 60 6.98 -4.54 -8.10
CA VAL A 60 7.71 -3.41 -7.50
C VAL A 60 8.99 -3.10 -8.26
N ALA A 61 9.75 -4.13 -8.66
CA ALA A 61 11.01 -3.96 -9.39
C ALA A 61 10.81 -3.38 -10.79
N GLU A 62 9.70 -3.72 -11.46
CA GLU A 62 9.40 -3.29 -12.84
C GLU A 62 8.62 -1.97 -12.91
N PHE A 63 8.01 -1.54 -11.83
CA PHE A 63 7.13 -0.37 -11.82
C PHE A 63 7.90 0.92 -12.20
N LYS A 64 7.33 1.68 -13.16
CA LYS A 64 7.93 2.93 -13.65
C LYS A 64 7.20 4.14 -13.05
N GLY A 65 7.49 4.40 -11.78
CA GLY A 65 6.88 5.50 -11.03
C GLY A 65 7.26 5.46 -9.55
N PRO A 66 6.75 6.39 -8.75
CA PRO A 66 6.95 6.35 -7.30
C PRO A 66 6.24 5.14 -6.69
N VAL A 67 6.93 4.47 -5.77
CA VAL A 67 6.40 3.37 -4.95
C VAL A 67 6.29 3.84 -3.52
N MET A 68 5.15 3.57 -2.90
CA MET A 68 4.85 3.87 -1.50
C MET A 68 4.47 2.57 -0.78
N PHE A 69 4.75 2.49 0.49
CA PHE A 69 4.42 1.32 1.32
C PHE A 69 3.53 1.72 2.48
N THR A 70 2.67 0.82 2.91
CA THR A 70 2.06 0.89 4.23
C THR A 70 2.56 -0.25 5.10
N ARG A 71 2.56 -0.01 6.42
CA ARG A 71 2.78 -1.05 7.44
C ARG A 71 1.70 -0.94 8.47
N ASP A 72 1.00 -2.02 8.70
CA ASP A 72 0.16 -2.15 9.87
C ASP A 72 1.03 -2.09 11.13
N THR A 73 0.60 -1.34 12.13
CA THR A 73 1.49 -1.02 13.25
C THR A 73 0.70 -0.92 14.53
N HIS A 74 0.93 -1.87 15.41
CA HIS A 74 0.35 -1.92 16.75
C HIS A 74 1.41 -1.70 17.82
N GLU A 75 0.97 -1.28 18.99
CA GLU A 75 1.81 -1.14 20.17
C GLU A 75 1.65 -2.36 21.10
N GLU A 76 2.50 -2.50 22.12
CA GLU A 76 2.52 -3.65 23.04
C GLU A 76 1.16 -3.91 23.74
N ASN A 77 0.31 -2.89 23.85
CA ASN A 77 -1.02 -3.03 24.43
C ASN A 77 -2.12 -3.44 23.42
N TYR A 78 -1.74 -4.04 22.30
CA TYR A 78 -2.68 -4.44 21.21
C TYR A 78 -3.91 -5.18 21.75
N LEU A 79 -3.74 -6.16 22.63
CA LEU A 79 -4.84 -6.97 23.17
C LEU A 79 -5.85 -6.15 24.01
N GLU A 80 -5.50 -4.95 24.44
CA GLU A 80 -6.39 -4.03 25.16
C GLU A 80 -7.22 -3.16 24.20
N THR A 81 -6.86 -3.12 22.92
CA THR A 81 -7.56 -2.36 21.89
C THR A 81 -8.85 -3.05 21.45
N GLN A 82 -9.76 -2.29 20.82
CA GLN A 82 -10.97 -2.88 20.22
C GLN A 82 -10.62 -3.95 19.17
N GLU A 83 -9.58 -3.73 18.38
CA GLU A 83 -9.14 -4.69 17.37
C GLU A 83 -8.60 -5.96 18.03
N GLY A 84 -7.74 -5.83 19.03
CA GLY A 84 -7.21 -6.97 19.78
C GLY A 84 -8.28 -7.78 20.52
N GLN A 85 -9.38 -7.15 20.95
CA GLN A 85 -10.53 -7.86 21.53
C GLN A 85 -11.31 -8.67 20.49
N ASN A 86 -11.38 -8.21 19.23
CA ASN A 86 -12.04 -8.92 18.13
C ASN A 86 -11.13 -9.97 17.47
N LEU A 87 -9.83 -9.71 17.40
CA LEU A 87 -8.80 -10.60 16.87
C LEU A 87 -7.67 -10.75 17.91
N PRO A 88 -7.79 -11.65 18.88
CA PRO A 88 -6.83 -11.79 19.99
C PRO A 88 -5.54 -12.52 19.57
N VAL A 89 -4.92 -12.06 18.48
CA VAL A 89 -3.65 -12.55 17.94
C VAL A 89 -2.74 -11.35 17.76
N GLU A 90 -1.72 -11.24 18.62
CA GLU A 90 -0.72 -10.18 18.48
C GLU A 90 -0.01 -10.31 17.13
N HIS A 91 0.04 -9.20 16.40
CA HIS A 91 0.68 -9.11 15.11
C HIS A 91 1.15 -7.67 14.86
N CYS A 92 2.12 -7.53 14.00
CA CYS A 92 2.67 -6.23 13.58
C CYS A 92 2.96 -5.28 14.74
N ILE A 93 3.42 -5.83 15.87
CA ILE A 93 3.85 -5.02 17.03
C ILE A 93 5.12 -4.27 16.65
N ARG A 94 5.12 -2.97 16.82
CA ARG A 94 6.22 -2.08 16.44
C ARG A 94 7.57 -2.59 16.92
N GLY A 95 8.54 -2.70 16.02
CA GLY A 95 9.90 -3.11 16.30
C GLY A 95 10.11 -4.61 16.43
N THR A 96 9.08 -5.44 16.27
CA THR A 96 9.22 -6.89 16.17
C THR A 96 9.59 -7.32 14.75
N GLU A 97 10.10 -8.53 14.60
CA GLU A 97 10.41 -9.10 13.29
C GLU A 97 9.13 -9.25 12.43
N GLY A 98 7.99 -9.59 13.02
CA GLY A 98 6.71 -9.71 12.34
C GLY A 98 6.19 -8.40 11.73
N TRP A 99 6.52 -7.27 12.35
CA TRP A 99 6.19 -5.93 11.86
C TRP A 99 7.00 -5.50 10.63
N GLU A 100 8.20 -6.06 10.43
CA GLU A 100 9.04 -5.68 9.32
C GLU A 100 8.42 -6.08 7.97
N LEU A 101 8.66 -5.26 6.94
CA LEU A 101 8.32 -5.62 5.57
C LEU A 101 9.09 -6.88 5.14
N GLN A 102 8.54 -7.60 4.18
CA GLN A 102 9.25 -8.67 3.49
C GLN A 102 10.66 -8.19 3.08
N PRO A 103 11.74 -8.97 3.31
CA PRO A 103 13.12 -8.48 3.24
C PRO A 103 13.50 -7.78 1.94
N GLU A 104 13.14 -8.33 0.77
CA GLU A 104 13.46 -7.74 -0.54
C GLU A 104 12.70 -6.44 -0.79
N LEU A 105 11.44 -6.36 -0.32
CA LEU A 105 10.64 -5.14 -0.38
C LEU A 105 11.18 -4.06 0.56
N ASN A 106 11.65 -4.44 1.74
CA ASN A 106 12.28 -3.52 2.69
C ASN A 106 13.59 -2.96 2.10
N GLU A 107 14.43 -3.82 1.52
CA GLU A 107 15.66 -3.40 0.83
C GLU A 107 15.34 -2.42 -0.32
N TYR A 108 14.34 -2.75 -1.15
CA TYR A 108 13.90 -1.86 -2.21
C TYR A 108 13.44 -0.50 -1.67
N ALA A 109 12.63 -0.49 -0.62
CA ALA A 109 12.10 0.73 -0.02
C ALA A 109 13.22 1.63 0.52
N LEU A 110 14.20 1.05 1.23
CA LEU A 110 15.34 1.78 1.77
C LEU A 110 16.25 2.33 0.65
N LYS A 111 16.60 1.50 -0.32
CA LYS A 111 17.47 1.87 -1.45
C LYS A 111 16.89 2.98 -2.32
N ASN A 112 15.59 2.98 -2.52
CA ASN A 112 14.90 3.96 -3.36
C ASN A 112 14.28 5.12 -2.56
N HIS A 113 14.50 5.17 -1.23
CA HIS A 113 13.95 6.19 -0.34
C HIS A 113 12.42 6.32 -0.45
N CYS A 114 11.73 5.17 -0.54
CA CYS A 114 10.29 5.14 -0.63
C CYS A 114 9.64 5.66 0.65
N LEU A 115 8.46 6.26 0.52
CA LEU A 115 7.64 6.62 1.67
C LEU A 115 7.01 5.36 2.26
N ILE A 116 7.13 5.19 3.57
CA ILE A 116 6.49 4.12 4.33
C ILE A 116 5.52 4.77 5.33
N PHE A 117 4.28 4.35 5.33
CA PHE A 117 3.21 4.86 6.19
C PHE A 117 2.84 3.81 7.23
N ASP A 118 3.31 4.01 8.45
CA ASP A 118 2.85 3.23 9.59
C ASP A 118 1.41 3.64 9.92
N LYS A 119 0.51 2.67 9.99
CA LYS A 119 -0.92 2.90 10.22
C LYS A 119 -1.42 2.05 11.40
N PRO A 120 -2.16 2.63 12.33
CA PRO A 120 -2.74 1.90 13.46
C PRO A 120 -4.13 1.34 13.17
N THR A 121 -4.56 1.35 11.92
CA THR A 121 -5.88 0.92 11.47
C THR A 121 -5.80 0.38 10.03
N PHE A 122 -6.86 -0.27 9.56
CA PHE A 122 -6.91 -0.93 8.24
C PHE A 122 -6.57 0.00 7.07
N GLY A 123 -7.09 1.24 7.05
CA GLY A 123 -6.75 2.24 6.03
C GLY A 123 -5.84 3.34 6.58
N SER A 124 -4.94 3.85 5.75
CA SER A 124 -4.00 4.91 6.10
C SER A 124 -4.49 6.30 5.71
N THR A 125 -4.98 7.05 6.70
CA THR A 125 -5.34 8.48 6.48
C THR A 125 -4.11 9.33 6.16
N SER A 126 -2.93 8.96 6.66
CA SER A 126 -1.66 9.64 6.37
C SER A 126 -1.24 9.45 4.91
N LEU A 127 -1.40 8.24 4.36
CA LEU A 127 -1.20 7.97 2.93
C LEU A 127 -2.17 8.81 2.09
N ALA A 128 -3.47 8.74 2.38
CA ALA A 128 -4.49 9.49 1.64
C ALA A 128 -4.23 11.01 1.69
N GLY A 129 -3.86 11.54 2.84
CA GLY A 129 -3.48 12.95 3.02
C GLY A 129 -2.23 13.33 2.23
N CYS A 130 -1.20 12.49 2.22
CA CYS A 130 0.02 12.71 1.44
C CYS A 130 -0.28 12.76 -0.05
N VAL A 131 -0.98 11.76 -0.57
CA VAL A 131 -1.31 11.65 -2.00
C VAL A 131 -2.23 12.79 -2.44
N SER A 132 -3.22 13.19 -1.61
CA SER A 132 -4.02 14.39 -1.86
C SER A 132 -3.20 15.67 -1.90
N GLY A 133 -2.15 15.76 -1.08
CA GLY A 133 -1.19 16.86 -1.10
C GLY A 133 -0.41 16.91 -2.42
N ILE A 134 0.01 15.75 -2.91
CA ILE A 134 0.70 15.59 -4.20
C ILE A 134 -0.23 16.01 -5.35
N ALA A 135 -1.45 15.49 -5.38
CA ALA A 135 -2.42 15.75 -6.45
C ALA A 135 -2.78 17.24 -6.58
N ARG A 136 -2.74 18.02 -5.49
CA ARG A 136 -2.93 19.49 -5.52
C ARG A 136 -1.78 20.22 -6.20
N MET A 137 -0.61 19.62 -6.29
CA MET A 137 0.58 20.26 -6.91
C MET A 137 0.81 19.78 -8.34
N ALA A 138 0.47 18.52 -8.61
CA ALA A 138 0.56 17.92 -9.94
C ALA A 138 -0.50 16.80 -10.05
N PRO A 139 -1.27 16.71 -11.15
CA PRO A 139 -2.25 15.67 -11.33
C PRO A 139 -1.65 14.27 -11.17
N ILE A 140 -2.41 13.38 -10.55
CA ILE A 140 -2.12 11.94 -10.49
C ILE A 140 -3.14 11.24 -11.36
N ASP A 141 -2.69 10.60 -12.43
CA ASP A 141 -3.57 9.91 -13.36
C ASP A 141 -4.04 8.56 -12.80
N GLN A 142 -3.13 7.83 -12.13
CA GLN A 142 -3.40 6.47 -11.69
C GLN A 142 -2.68 6.13 -10.39
N ILE A 143 -3.38 5.41 -9.50
CA ILE A 143 -2.80 4.79 -8.31
C ILE A 143 -3.16 3.32 -8.33
N GLU A 144 -2.15 2.46 -8.37
CA GLU A 144 -2.29 1.02 -8.31
C GLU A 144 -1.97 0.52 -6.90
N LEU A 145 -2.81 -0.37 -6.37
CA LEU A 145 -2.63 -1.01 -5.06
C LEU A 145 -2.38 -2.51 -5.25
N ILE A 146 -1.44 -3.03 -4.47
CA ILE A 146 -1.11 -4.45 -4.34
C ILE A 146 -0.84 -4.79 -2.87
N GLY A 147 -0.88 -6.05 -2.50
CA GLY A 147 -0.49 -6.52 -1.15
C GLY A 147 -1.60 -7.16 -0.35
N LEU A 148 -1.58 -6.98 0.95
CA LEU A 148 -2.34 -7.72 1.95
C LEU A 148 -3.14 -6.82 2.91
N CYS A 149 -4.27 -7.30 3.48
CA CYS A 149 -5.09 -8.32 2.87
C CYS A 149 -6.12 -7.64 1.99
N THR A 150 -6.50 -8.28 0.86
CA THR A 150 -7.45 -7.71 -0.12
C THR A 150 -8.73 -7.22 0.54
N ASP A 151 -9.25 -8.02 1.46
CA ASP A 151 -10.55 -7.89 2.13
C ASP A 151 -10.50 -7.02 3.39
N ILE A 152 -9.34 -6.52 3.77
CA ILE A 152 -9.16 -5.68 4.97
C ILE A 152 -8.41 -4.39 4.60
N CYS A 153 -7.08 -4.43 4.54
CA CYS A 153 -6.25 -3.23 4.37
C CYS A 153 -6.23 -2.72 2.94
N VAL A 154 -6.23 -3.60 1.92
CA VAL A 154 -6.23 -3.17 0.52
C VAL A 154 -7.52 -2.45 0.17
N ILE A 155 -8.70 -3.07 0.43
CA ILE A 155 -10.01 -2.43 0.17
C ILE A 155 -10.16 -1.12 0.95
N SER A 156 -9.72 -1.08 2.22
CA SER A 156 -9.79 0.12 3.05
C SER A 156 -8.98 1.27 2.48
N ASN A 157 -7.74 1.02 2.05
CA ASN A 157 -6.90 2.02 1.41
C ASN A 157 -7.44 2.43 0.03
N ALA A 158 -7.92 1.48 -0.78
CA ALA A 158 -8.48 1.76 -2.09
C ALA A 158 -9.70 2.69 -2.02
N ILE A 159 -10.63 2.44 -1.07
CA ILE A 159 -11.81 3.29 -0.84
C ILE A 159 -11.41 4.67 -0.30
N LEU A 160 -10.44 4.74 0.63
CA LEU A 160 -9.93 6.03 1.14
C LEU A 160 -9.30 6.86 0.02
N LEU A 161 -8.48 6.25 -0.83
CA LEU A 161 -7.87 6.94 -1.96
C LEU A 161 -8.91 7.37 -2.99
N LYS A 162 -9.89 6.52 -3.32
CA LYS A 162 -10.99 6.89 -4.22
C LYS A 162 -11.83 8.04 -3.67
N THR A 163 -12.06 8.07 -2.35
CA THR A 163 -12.77 9.17 -1.69
C THR A 163 -11.96 10.47 -1.71
N ALA A 164 -10.66 10.38 -1.46
CA ALA A 164 -9.77 11.54 -1.41
C ALA A 164 -9.44 12.12 -2.80
N LEU A 165 -9.47 11.30 -3.83
CA LEU A 165 -9.10 11.59 -5.21
C LEU A 165 -10.15 11.02 -6.18
N PRO A 166 -11.36 11.60 -6.25
CA PRO A 166 -12.48 11.01 -7.01
C PRO A 166 -12.21 10.90 -8.51
N ASP A 167 -11.39 11.78 -9.07
CA ASP A 167 -11.07 11.84 -10.50
C ASP A 167 -9.83 11.04 -10.89
N THR A 168 -9.06 10.53 -9.91
CA THR A 168 -7.90 9.66 -10.15
C THR A 168 -8.36 8.22 -10.36
N GLU A 169 -7.78 7.53 -11.33
CA GLU A 169 -8.03 6.10 -11.51
C GLU A 169 -7.36 5.31 -10.37
N ILE A 170 -8.17 4.60 -9.60
CA ILE A 170 -7.69 3.69 -8.56
C ILE A 170 -7.79 2.27 -9.10
N ILE A 171 -6.67 1.55 -9.10
CA ILE A 171 -6.55 0.17 -9.59
C ILE A 171 -6.13 -0.75 -8.45
N VAL A 172 -6.66 -1.96 -8.44
CA VAL A 172 -6.16 -3.06 -7.60
C VAL A 172 -5.77 -4.22 -8.51
N ASP A 173 -4.50 -4.64 -8.43
CA ASP A 173 -4.03 -5.83 -9.14
C ASP A 173 -4.29 -7.08 -8.30
N ALA A 174 -5.37 -7.78 -8.61
CA ALA A 174 -5.82 -8.97 -7.89
C ALA A 174 -4.77 -10.10 -7.90
N SER A 175 -3.95 -10.19 -8.96
CA SER A 175 -2.88 -11.20 -9.06
C SER A 175 -1.74 -10.99 -8.07
N CYS A 176 -1.60 -9.76 -7.56
CA CYS A 176 -0.63 -9.32 -6.56
C CYS A 176 -1.29 -9.04 -5.19
N CYS A 177 -2.52 -9.52 -4.98
CA CYS A 177 -3.25 -9.40 -3.71
C CYS A 177 -3.72 -10.77 -3.22
N ALA A 178 -3.81 -10.93 -1.90
CA ALA A 178 -4.44 -12.09 -1.27
C ALA A 178 -5.34 -11.63 -0.11
N GLY A 179 -6.49 -12.27 0.05
CA GLY A 179 -7.38 -12.07 1.19
C GLY A 179 -7.13 -13.10 2.29
N VAL A 180 -7.82 -12.95 3.41
CA VAL A 180 -7.80 -13.93 4.51
C VAL A 180 -8.27 -15.30 4.02
N THR A 181 -9.22 -15.32 3.10
CA THR A 181 -9.67 -16.53 2.40
C THR A 181 -9.87 -16.22 0.90
N PRO A 182 -9.82 -17.24 0.02
CA PRO A 182 -10.16 -17.02 -1.40
C PRO A 182 -11.56 -16.44 -1.63
N GLN A 183 -12.51 -16.77 -0.76
CA GLN A 183 -13.87 -16.25 -0.89
C GLN A 183 -13.98 -14.77 -0.48
N SER A 184 -13.36 -14.40 0.65
CA SER A 184 -13.36 -13.00 1.10
C SER A 184 -12.57 -12.09 0.16
N HIS A 185 -11.48 -12.61 -0.43
CA HIS A 185 -10.76 -11.93 -1.51
C HIS A 185 -11.69 -11.56 -2.68
N LYS A 186 -12.42 -12.54 -3.22
CA LYS A 186 -13.38 -12.30 -4.32
C LYS A 186 -14.46 -11.30 -3.93
N ASN A 187 -15.04 -11.44 -2.74
CA ASN A 187 -16.07 -10.53 -2.25
C ASN A 187 -15.56 -9.09 -2.18
N ALA A 188 -14.32 -8.88 -1.73
CA ALA A 188 -13.71 -7.56 -1.65
C ALA A 188 -13.47 -6.96 -3.04
N LEU A 189 -13.00 -7.75 -4.01
CA LEU A 189 -12.82 -7.30 -5.39
C LEU A 189 -14.16 -6.84 -5.98
N GLU A 190 -15.24 -7.61 -5.81
CA GLU A 190 -16.58 -7.22 -6.27
C GLU A 190 -17.09 -5.95 -5.58
N ALA A 191 -16.86 -5.82 -4.27
CA ALA A 191 -17.24 -4.61 -3.55
C ALA A 191 -16.47 -3.36 -4.07
N MET A 192 -15.19 -3.50 -4.36
CA MET A 192 -14.37 -2.42 -4.92
C MET A 192 -14.82 -2.01 -6.32
N LYS A 193 -15.23 -2.94 -7.17
CA LYS A 193 -15.83 -2.63 -8.50
C LYS A 193 -17.06 -1.74 -8.37
N MET A 194 -17.92 -2.00 -7.37
CA MET A 194 -19.09 -1.15 -7.10
C MET A 194 -18.71 0.27 -6.67
N CYS A 195 -17.53 0.45 -6.09
CA CYS A 195 -16.97 1.76 -5.72
C CYS A 195 -16.17 2.41 -6.87
N GLN A 196 -16.29 1.93 -8.10
CA GLN A 196 -15.57 2.44 -9.28
C GLN A 196 -14.04 2.31 -9.17
N ILE A 197 -13.57 1.28 -8.49
CA ILE A 197 -12.17 0.89 -8.46
C ILE A 197 -11.96 -0.16 -9.55
N THR A 198 -10.96 0.06 -10.40
CA THR A 198 -10.62 -0.86 -11.49
C THR A 198 -9.89 -2.08 -10.92
N ILE A 199 -10.35 -3.28 -11.25
CA ILE A 199 -9.68 -4.52 -10.87
C ILE A 199 -8.99 -5.11 -12.10
N VAL A 200 -7.72 -5.46 -11.96
CA VAL A 200 -6.93 -6.15 -13.00
C VAL A 200 -6.34 -7.44 -12.43
N GLY A 201 -5.87 -8.33 -13.28
CA GLY A 201 -5.15 -9.54 -12.85
C GLY A 201 -6.04 -10.62 -12.20
N GLU A 202 -7.36 -10.63 -12.43
CA GLU A 202 -8.28 -11.69 -11.97
C GLU A 202 -8.05 -13.02 -12.68
#